data_33f3a3df49df599e52abfd975690310a
#
_entry.id   33f3a3df49df599e52abfd975690310a
#
_cell.length_a   1.000
_cell.length_b   1.000
_cell.length_c   1.000
_cell.angle_alpha   90.00
_cell.angle_beta   90.00
_cell.angle_gamma   90.00
#
_symmetry.space_group_name_H-M   'P 1'
#
loop_
_entity.id
_entity.type
_entity.pdbx_description
1 polymer ?
#
loop_
_entity_poly.entity_id
_entity_poly.type
_entity_poly.pdbx_seq_one_letter_code
_entity_poly.pdbx_strand_id
1 'polypeptide(L)'
;MGYVFNSWRFLLETGDDQVRLRIQSEFEGTDLEHRQLVLRYLLTDARASSISVDELLPASSPYSVDAAELVDNPSSVVSKRATMESFDAPAQESSWFWRVWTIGRLRLTPLFLVTVVLPTAIATLYYGLIASDVYISESQFILRTPKRTSEPGLGALLQGVSLSKTSDDTSVVQDYIKSRDALVVLEQKMPLRDAFGGRYADIFSRFPGVIGRDGFEYFYRYFKNHVAVDVGTATAVTTLRVQAYTSKDAYLINKYLLEMAEKRVNELNDRSRQDSLRYALAEVAGAEAKVKAASTALSKFRSKASLFDPDRQSNIQLELVAKLRGELIAKQAQLSQLRMLSPQNPQIPSLAASIGALEASIASEKGGVAGEKNSLSDRSVEYQRLALEQSFGEKLLASALTSLEQARADAERKQIYLERVAEPNEPDVAMEPKRVRNIFACFILGLAAWGVLSMLVAGIREHQE
;
A
#
# COMPACT_ATOMS: atom_id res chain seq x y z
N MET A 1 21.27 21.12 -2.36
CA MET A 1 22.25 21.29 -3.44
C MET A 1 23.26 20.10 -3.55
N GLY A 2 23.82 19.55 -2.49
CA GLY A 2 24.77 18.41 -2.58
C GLY A 2 24.25 17.13 -3.22
N TYR A 3 22.94 16.82 -3.14
CA TYR A 3 22.34 15.62 -3.73
C TYR A 3 22.23 15.65 -5.26
N VAL A 4 22.02 16.81 -5.85
CA VAL A 4 21.94 16.97 -7.31
C VAL A 4 23.33 16.80 -7.94
N PHE A 5 24.39 17.30 -7.31
CA PHE A 5 25.76 17.19 -7.81
C PHE A 5 26.31 15.76 -7.78
N ASN A 6 25.96 14.95 -6.75
CA ASN A 6 26.41 13.56 -6.68
C ASN A 6 25.71 12.66 -7.72
N SER A 7 24.48 12.94 -8.08
CA SER A 7 23.79 12.21 -9.14
C SER A 7 24.33 12.53 -10.53
N TRP A 8 24.76 13.75 -10.78
CA TRP A 8 25.38 14.16 -12.05
C TRP A 8 26.77 13.53 -12.25
N ARG A 9 27.55 13.40 -11.17
CA ARG A 9 28.85 12.70 -11.20
C ARG A 9 28.71 11.23 -11.56
N PHE A 10 27.76 10.53 -10.96
CA PHE A 10 27.47 9.11 -11.24
C PHE A 10 27.00 8.88 -12.68
N LEU A 11 26.25 9.82 -13.25
CA LEU A 11 25.72 9.75 -14.61
C LEU A 11 26.80 10.00 -15.69
N LEU A 12 27.82 10.82 -15.40
CA LEU A 12 28.94 11.08 -16.29
C LEU A 12 29.93 9.90 -16.34
N GLU A 13 30.05 9.12 -15.26
CA GLU A 13 30.90 7.93 -15.17
C GLU A 13 30.34 6.72 -15.93
N THR A 14 29.03 6.68 -16.24
CA THR A 14 28.37 5.52 -16.88
C THR A 14 28.47 5.49 -18.40
N GLY A 15 28.93 6.53 -19.08
CA GLY A 15 29.27 6.53 -20.53
C GLY A 15 28.11 6.29 -21.50
N ASP A 16 26.83 6.44 -21.06
CA ASP A 16 25.65 6.17 -21.87
C ASP A 16 25.22 7.42 -22.66
N ASP A 17 25.13 7.32 -23.99
CA ASP A 17 24.78 8.43 -24.89
C ASP A 17 23.35 9.00 -24.63
N GLN A 18 22.44 8.21 -24.16
CA GLN A 18 21.09 8.67 -23.79
C GLN A 18 21.10 9.57 -22.54
N VAL A 19 22.01 9.31 -21.62
CA VAL A 19 22.21 10.11 -20.41
C VAL A 19 22.87 11.44 -20.75
N ARG A 20 23.80 11.47 -21.70
CA ARG A 20 24.42 12.70 -22.22
C ARG A 20 23.39 13.66 -22.83
N LEU A 21 22.49 13.15 -23.67
CA LEU A 21 21.40 13.97 -24.28
C LEU A 21 20.45 14.55 -23.26
N ARG A 22 20.15 13.80 -22.18
CA ARG A 22 19.26 14.25 -21.11
C ARG A 22 19.91 15.34 -20.25
N ILE A 23 21.20 15.19 -19.93
CA ILE A 23 21.99 16.21 -19.23
C ILE A 23 22.04 17.50 -20.05
N GLN A 24 22.24 17.38 -21.37
CA GLN A 24 22.32 18.52 -22.27
C GLN A 24 20.99 19.30 -22.36
N SER A 25 19.85 18.59 -22.39
CA SER A 25 18.52 19.22 -22.39
C SER A 25 18.15 19.89 -21.05
N GLU A 26 18.57 19.30 -19.92
CA GLU A 26 18.37 19.93 -18.60
C GLU A 26 19.29 21.14 -18.40
N PHE A 27 20.51 21.12 -18.98
CA PHE A 27 21.43 22.23 -18.92
C PHE A 27 20.94 23.45 -19.73
N GLU A 28 20.27 23.24 -20.87
CA GLU A 28 19.67 24.30 -21.68
C GLU A 28 18.46 24.97 -21.00
N GLY A 29 17.78 24.28 -20.09
CA GLY A 29 16.62 24.77 -19.35
C GLY A 29 16.94 25.53 -18.06
N THR A 30 18.20 25.58 -17.60
CA THR A 30 18.59 26.23 -16.35
C THR A 30 19.03 27.69 -16.49
N ASP A 31 18.83 28.48 -15.42
CA ASP A 31 19.15 29.91 -15.38
C ASP A 31 20.66 30.19 -15.46
N LEU A 32 21.05 31.31 -16.01
CA LEU A 32 22.44 31.67 -16.36
C LEU A 32 23.42 31.59 -15.17
N GLU A 33 22.99 31.92 -13.96
CA GLU A 33 23.82 31.83 -12.75
C GLU A 33 24.12 30.38 -12.36
N HIS A 34 23.12 29.49 -12.51
CA HIS A 34 23.30 28.07 -12.25
C HIS A 34 24.23 27.38 -13.26
N ARG A 35 24.18 27.80 -14.53
CA ARG A 35 25.08 27.30 -15.58
C ARG A 35 26.53 27.63 -15.27
N GLN A 36 26.82 28.84 -14.80
CA GLN A 36 28.18 29.26 -14.43
C GLN A 36 28.73 28.50 -13.21
N LEU A 37 27.88 28.18 -12.22
CA LEU A 37 28.27 27.42 -11.06
C LEU A 37 28.56 25.94 -11.41
N VAL A 38 27.77 25.34 -12.29
CA VAL A 38 27.96 23.97 -12.76
C VAL A 38 29.23 23.84 -13.61
N LEU A 39 29.46 24.78 -14.54
CA LEU A 39 30.69 24.81 -15.34
C LEU A 39 31.94 25.00 -14.47
N ARG A 40 31.89 25.84 -13.46
CA ARG A 40 33.01 26.07 -12.54
C ARG A 40 33.33 24.85 -11.67
N TYR A 41 32.31 24.10 -11.29
CA TYR A 41 32.47 22.83 -10.55
C TYR A 41 33.04 21.72 -11.45
N LEU A 42 32.54 21.56 -12.67
CA LEU A 42 33.02 20.59 -13.64
C LEU A 42 34.46 20.87 -14.07
N LEU A 43 34.84 22.11 -14.23
CA LEU A 43 36.23 22.52 -14.54
C LEU A 43 37.20 22.25 -13.38
N THR A 44 36.74 22.34 -12.12
CA THR A 44 37.57 22.01 -10.95
C THR A 44 37.74 20.49 -10.78
N ASP A 45 36.74 19.72 -11.12
CA ASP A 45 36.74 18.26 -10.99
C ASP A 45 37.41 17.59 -12.23
N ALA A 46 37.28 18.18 -13.44
CA ALA A 46 37.95 17.72 -14.67
C ALA A 46 39.49 17.78 -14.57
N ARG A 47 40.05 18.66 -13.74
CA ARG A 47 41.47 18.67 -13.40
C ARG A 47 41.94 17.42 -12.64
N ALA A 48 41.01 16.76 -11.95
CA ALA A 48 41.29 15.54 -11.18
C ALA A 48 41.06 14.24 -11.99
N SER A 49 40.31 14.28 -13.10
CA SER A 49 39.82 13.10 -13.81
C SER A 49 40.11 13.02 -15.31
N SER A 50 41.09 13.75 -15.87
CA SER A 50 41.55 13.65 -17.27
C SER A 50 40.48 13.68 -18.39
N ILE A 51 39.32 14.27 -18.16
CA ILE A 51 38.24 14.42 -19.15
C ILE A 51 38.46 15.73 -19.89
N SER A 52 38.52 15.75 -21.24
CA SER A 52 38.68 16.96 -22.02
C SER A 52 37.37 17.77 -22.06
N VAL A 53 37.47 19.05 -21.73
CA VAL A 53 36.34 19.99 -21.64
C VAL A 53 35.70 20.27 -23.00
N ASP A 54 36.45 20.03 -24.10
CA ASP A 54 36.00 20.24 -25.49
C ASP A 54 34.89 19.27 -25.94
N GLU A 55 34.74 18.16 -25.23
CA GLU A 55 33.71 17.15 -25.53
C GLU A 55 32.30 17.50 -24.95
N LEU A 56 32.22 18.50 -24.08
CA LEU A 56 30.99 18.87 -23.36
C LEU A 56 30.29 20.11 -23.91
N LEU A 57 30.93 20.87 -24.81
CA LEU A 57 30.33 22.09 -25.38
C LEU A 57 30.01 21.90 -26.86
N PRO A 58 28.79 22.25 -27.32
CA PRO A 58 28.44 22.22 -28.72
C PRO A 58 29.22 23.29 -29.49
N ALA A 59 29.71 22.95 -30.69
CA ALA A 59 30.57 23.76 -31.56
C ALA A 59 29.98 25.14 -32.02
N SER A 60 28.79 25.47 -31.58
CA SER A 60 28.06 26.72 -31.90
C SER A 60 27.84 27.63 -30.68
N SER A 61 28.53 27.42 -29.57
CA SER A 61 28.36 28.28 -28.39
C SER A 61 29.15 29.59 -28.58
N PRO A 62 28.52 30.77 -28.42
CA PRO A 62 29.21 32.07 -28.48
C PRO A 62 30.20 32.31 -27.32
N TYR A 63 30.47 31.30 -26.51
CA TYR A 63 31.35 31.32 -25.34
C TYR A 63 32.56 30.40 -25.49
N SER A 64 33.07 30.18 -26.73
CA SER A 64 34.38 29.53 -26.91
C SER A 64 35.48 30.48 -26.41
N VAL A 65 35.74 30.47 -25.14
CA VAL A 65 36.95 31.06 -24.56
C VAL A 65 38.02 30.02 -24.69
N ASP A 66 39.13 30.37 -25.35
CA ASP A 66 40.30 29.50 -25.52
C ASP A 66 40.71 28.93 -24.13
N ALA A 67 40.58 27.62 -23.97
CA ALA A 67 40.87 26.95 -22.72
C ALA A 67 42.34 27.09 -22.29
N ALA A 68 43.25 27.41 -23.25
CA ALA A 68 44.66 27.64 -23.00
C ALA A 68 44.92 28.94 -22.19
N GLU A 69 44.09 29.98 -22.37
CA GLU A 69 44.30 31.27 -21.68
C GLU A 69 43.81 31.24 -20.21
N LEU A 70 42.96 30.31 -19.86
CA LEU A 70 42.42 30.12 -18.48
C LEU A 70 43.40 29.32 -17.58
N VAL A 71 44.35 28.57 -18.17
CA VAL A 71 45.25 27.69 -17.42
C VAL A 71 46.44 28.44 -16.84
N ASP A 72 46.93 29.49 -17.53
CA ASP A 72 48.21 30.14 -17.15
C ASP A 72 48.06 31.35 -16.21
N ASN A 73 46.89 32.02 -16.11
CA ASN A 73 46.79 33.14 -15.19
C ASN A 73 45.34 33.52 -14.79
N PRO A 74 44.77 32.92 -13.75
CA PRO A 74 43.37 33.19 -13.31
C PRO A 74 43.12 34.60 -12.75
N SER A 75 44.20 35.36 -12.48
CA SER A 75 44.09 36.73 -11.93
C SER A 75 44.06 37.84 -13.03
N SER A 76 44.47 37.51 -14.26
CA SER A 76 44.52 38.50 -15.34
C SER A 76 43.17 38.81 -15.99
N VAL A 77 42.22 37.87 -15.91
CA VAL A 77 40.89 38.04 -16.51
C VAL A 77 40.02 38.97 -15.66
N VAL A 78 40.25 39.04 -14.35
CA VAL A 78 39.53 39.97 -13.46
C VAL A 78 40.02 41.39 -13.62
N SER A 79 41.30 41.60 -13.98
CA SER A 79 41.91 42.93 -14.15
C SER A 79 41.56 43.58 -15.51
N LYS A 80 41.42 42.79 -16.61
CA LYS A 80 41.10 43.32 -17.95
C LYS A 80 39.63 43.73 -18.12
N ARG A 81 38.73 43.26 -17.27
CA ARG A 81 37.33 43.63 -17.28
C ARG A 81 37.01 44.88 -16.48
N ALA A 82 37.95 45.38 -15.71
CA ALA A 82 37.78 46.62 -14.91
C ALA A 82 38.18 47.90 -15.70
N THR A 83 38.67 47.77 -16.95
CA THR A 83 39.19 48.89 -17.74
C THR A 83 38.41 49.19 -19.03
N MET A 84 37.26 48.59 -19.23
CA MET A 84 36.39 48.93 -20.36
C MET A 84 35.06 49.50 -19.89
N GLU A 85 34.88 50.76 -20.30
CA GLU A 85 33.69 51.60 -20.25
C GLU A 85 33.35 52.21 -18.89
N SER A 86 34.01 53.36 -18.64
CA SER A 86 33.40 54.46 -17.93
C SER A 86 32.23 54.99 -18.75
N PHE A 87 31.06 54.41 -18.63
CA PHE A 87 29.82 55.08 -18.99
C PHE A 87 29.55 56.10 -17.89
N ASP A 88 29.69 57.36 -18.21
CA ASP A 88 29.18 58.49 -17.41
C ASP A 88 27.65 58.34 -17.29
N ALA A 89 27.19 57.55 -16.35
CA ALA A 89 25.84 57.66 -15.82
C ALA A 89 25.84 58.81 -14.81
N PRO A 90 24.90 59.74 -14.87
CA PRO A 90 24.81 60.82 -13.91
C PRO A 90 24.71 60.19 -12.53
N ALA A 91 25.57 60.63 -11.62
CA ALA A 91 25.59 60.23 -10.21
C ALA A 91 24.25 60.61 -9.57
N GLN A 92 23.25 59.75 -9.76
CA GLN A 92 22.08 59.76 -8.92
C GLN A 92 22.53 59.17 -7.61
N GLU A 93 23.01 60.03 -6.74
CA GLU A 93 23.35 59.70 -5.36
C GLU A 93 22.23 58.84 -4.80
N SER A 94 22.47 57.55 -4.65
CA SER A 94 21.65 56.64 -3.82
C SER A 94 21.81 57.06 -2.35
N SER A 95 21.38 58.27 -2.05
CA SER A 95 21.38 58.86 -0.70
C SER A 95 20.42 58.11 0.25
N TRP A 96 19.66 57.15 -0.29
CA TRP A 96 18.76 56.38 0.54
C TRP A 96 19.50 55.33 1.41
N PHE A 97 20.64 54.78 0.97
CA PHE A 97 21.42 53.81 1.72
C PHE A 97 22.18 54.49 2.90
N TRP A 98 22.65 55.70 2.69
CA TRP A 98 23.30 56.48 3.74
C TRP A 98 22.28 57.15 4.69
N ARG A 99 21.06 57.40 4.25
CA ARG A 99 19.96 57.88 5.11
C ARG A 99 19.50 56.79 6.09
N VAL A 100 19.63 55.52 5.74
CA VAL A 100 19.36 54.40 6.70
C VAL A 100 20.46 54.26 7.76
N TRP A 101 21.70 54.71 7.46
CA TRP A 101 22.82 54.59 8.43
C TRP A 101 22.96 55.83 9.36
N THR A 102 22.36 56.97 9.05
CA THR A 102 22.33 58.14 9.95
C THR A 102 21.18 58.09 10.98
N ILE A 103 20.47 56.97 11.10
CA ILE A 103 19.61 56.69 12.26
C ILE A 103 20.49 56.32 13.50
N GLY A 104 21.61 56.99 13.64
CA GLY A 104 22.58 56.86 14.76
C GLY A 104 22.20 57.63 16.02
N ARG A 105 20.98 58.07 16.18
CA ARG A 105 20.29 58.34 17.44
C ARG A 105 19.00 57.56 17.41
N LEU A 106 19.07 56.29 17.80
CA LEU A 106 17.95 55.53 18.27
C LEU A 106 17.26 56.31 19.42
N ARG A 107 16.53 57.38 19.08
CA ARG A 107 15.39 57.73 19.91
C ARG A 107 14.53 56.50 19.87
N LEU A 108 14.57 55.74 20.93
CA LEU A 108 13.69 54.59 21.18
C LEU A 108 12.29 55.15 21.02
N THR A 109 11.78 55.11 19.77
CA THR A 109 10.40 55.56 19.47
C THR A 109 9.54 54.62 20.33
N PRO A 110 8.51 55.14 21.03
CA PRO A 110 7.65 54.31 21.86
C PRO A 110 7.08 53.13 21.03
N LEU A 111 6.97 53.29 19.72
CA LEU A 111 6.56 52.25 18.78
C LEU A 111 7.60 51.07 18.73
N PHE A 112 8.91 51.37 18.68
CA PHE A 112 9.97 50.33 18.71
C PHE A 112 9.97 49.56 20.02
N LEU A 113 9.79 50.28 21.12
CA LEU A 113 9.76 49.70 22.44
C LEU A 113 8.60 48.72 22.65
N VAL A 114 7.41 49.08 22.12
CA VAL A 114 6.19 48.23 22.20
C VAL A 114 6.20 47.07 21.19
N THR A 115 6.73 47.26 19.98
CA THR A 115 6.66 46.25 18.93
C THR A 115 7.84 45.29 18.90
N VAL A 116 9.03 45.71 19.36
CA VAL A 116 10.25 44.89 19.35
C VAL A 116 10.70 44.53 20.75
N VAL A 117 10.94 45.53 21.61
CA VAL A 117 11.57 45.29 22.92
C VAL A 117 10.63 44.53 23.86
N LEU A 118 9.39 44.95 23.96
CA LEU A 118 8.42 44.35 24.87
C LEU A 118 8.14 42.86 24.52
N PRO A 119 7.83 42.45 23.27
CA PRO A 119 7.62 41.07 22.94
C PRO A 119 8.85 40.19 23.09
N THR A 120 10.04 40.73 22.73
CA THR A 120 11.29 39.99 22.91
C THR A 120 11.68 39.84 24.39
N ALA A 121 11.45 40.84 25.24
CA ALA A 121 11.64 40.74 26.66
C ALA A 121 10.71 39.68 27.30
N ILE A 122 9.43 39.68 26.92
CA ILE A 122 8.47 38.66 27.35
C ILE A 122 8.90 37.28 26.88
N ALA A 123 9.29 37.13 25.59
CA ALA A 123 9.78 35.86 25.05
C ALA A 123 11.03 35.38 25.77
N THR A 124 11.98 36.28 26.09
CA THR A 124 13.21 35.94 26.82
C THR A 124 12.88 35.49 28.25
N LEU A 125 11.98 36.18 28.95
CA LEU A 125 11.52 35.79 30.27
C LEU A 125 10.81 34.44 30.26
N TYR A 126 9.92 34.21 29.29
CA TYR A 126 9.18 32.97 29.16
C TYR A 126 10.12 31.80 28.82
N TYR A 127 10.84 31.87 27.71
CA TYR A 127 11.72 30.77 27.26
C TYR A 127 12.96 30.59 28.16
N GLY A 128 13.39 31.63 28.87
CA GLY A 128 14.55 31.57 29.80
C GLY A 128 14.24 30.98 31.15
N LEU A 129 13.07 31.30 31.73
CA LEU A 129 12.77 30.99 33.14
C LEU A 129 11.53 30.10 33.34
N ILE A 130 10.55 30.15 32.46
CA ILE A 130 9.24 29.51 32.65
C ILE A 130 9.10 28.23 31.82
N ALA A 131 9.53 28.26 30.57
CA ALA A 131 9.30 27.17 29.61
C ALA A 131 9.98 25.87 30.07
N SER A 132 9.19 24.81 30.21
CA SER A 132 9.68 23.48 30.58
C SER A 132 10.50 22.82 29.49
N ASP A 133 11.45 22.03 29.92
CA ASP A 133 12.20 21.16 29.03
C ASP A 133 11.37 20.02 28.52
N VAL A 134 11.41 19.78 27.20
CA VAL A 134 10.68 18.70 26.52
C VAL A 134 11.68 17.70 25.96
N TYR A 135 11.56 16.47 26.41
CA TYR A 135 12.35 15.32 26.00
C TYR A 135 11.63 14.57 24.90
N ILE A 136 12.35 14.16 23.87
CA ILE A 136 11.80 13.46 22.69
C ILE A 136 12.40 12.06 22.64
N SER A 137 11.58 11.05 22.86
CA SER A 137 11.95 9.66 22.61
C SER A 137 11.53 9.25 21.21
N GLU A 138 12.46 8.67 20.46
CA GLU A 138 12.22 8.19 19.09
C GLU A 138 12.41 6.68 19.04
N SER A 139 11.53 6.01 18.30
CA SER A 139 11.68 4.61 17.90
C SER A 139 11.35 4.45 16.43
N GLN A 140 11.92 3.42 15.80
CA GLN A 140 11.69 3.14 14.39
C GLN A 140 11.29 1.69 14.19
N PHE A 141 10.27 1.47 13.39
CA PHE A 141 9.79 0.14 13.05
C PHE A 141 9.33 0.03 11.60
N ILE A 142 9.28 -1.19 11.10
CA ILE A 142 8.80 -1.52 9.76
C ILE A 142 7.72 -2.59 9.91
N LEU A 143 6.62 -2.46 9.17
CA LEU A 143 5.68 -3.55 8.98
C LEU A 143 6.12 -4.36 7.75
N ARG A 144 6.47 -5.62 7.98
CA ARG A 144 6.79 -6.56 6.92
C ARG A 144 5.61 -7.47 6.64
N THR A 145 5.12 -7.42 5.42
CA THR A 145 4.18 -8.40 4.88
C THR A 145 4.98 -9.39 4.03
N PRO A 146 4.92 -10.70 4.28
CA PRO A 146 5.62 -11.69 3.46
C PRO A 146 5.21 -11.55 2.00
N LYS A 147 6.18 -11.42 1.10
CA LYS A 147 5.94 -11.36 -0.35
C LYS A 147 5.26 -12.65 -0.81
N ARG A 148 4.14 -12.53 -1.51
CA ARG A 148 3.61 -13.65 -2.27
C ARG A 148 4.65 -14.00 -3.34
N THR A 149 5.20 -15.20 -3.29
CA THR A 149 5.79 -15.82 -4.47
C THR A 149 4.63 -16.14 -5.41
N SER A 150 4.22 -15.15 -6.21
CA SER A 150 3.31 -15.41 -7.33
C SER A 150 4.10 -16.25 -8.32
N GLU A 151 3.61 -17.46 -8.60
CA GLU A 151 4.08 -18.22 -9.75
C GLU A 151 3.94 -17.34 -11.00
N PRO A 152 4.91 -17.44 -11.96
CA PRO A 152 4.90 -16.64 -13.17
C PRO A 152 3.76 -17.12 -14.10
N GLY A 153 2.55 -16.66 -13.84
CA GLY A 153 1.37 -16.83 -14.66
C GLY A 153 0.84 -15.49 -15.11
N LEU A 154 -0.09 -15.48 -16.07
CA LEU A 154 -0.75 -14.32 -16.69
C LEU A 154 -1.21 -13.19 -15.72
N GLY A 155 -1.20 -13.43 -14.40
CA GLY A 155 -1.46 -12.44 -13.36
C GLY A 155 -0.37 -11.37 -13.19
N ALA A 156 0.83 -11.56 -13.71
CA ALA A 156 1.93 -10.60 -13.57
C ALA A 156 1.66 -9.29 -14.35
N LEU A 157 0.86 -9.32 -15.39
CA LEU A 157 0.49 -8.12 -16.18
C LEU A 157 -0.56 -7.24 -15.49
N LEU A 158 -1.29 -7.75 -14.49
CA LEU A 158 -2.27 -7.00 -13.69
C LEU A 158 -1.66 -6.48 -12.38
N GLN A 159 -0.40 -6.77 -12.10
CA GLN A 159 0.31 -6.46 -10.85
C GLN A 159 0.74 -5.01 -10.70
N GLY A 160 0.49 -4.14 -11.68
CA GLY A 160 0.74 -2.70 -11.60
C GLY A 160 -0.04 -1.96 -10.47
N VAL A 161 -0.98 -2.63 -9.80
CA VAL A 161 -1.87 -2.03 -8.78
C VAL A 161 -1.54 -2.48 -7.35
N SER A 162 -0.56 -3.38 -7.13
CA SER A 162 -0.34 -3.98 -5.80
C SER A 162 0.65 -3.24 -4.88
N LEU A 163 1.15 -2.07 -5.27
CA LEU A 163 2.00 -1.23 -4.40
C LEU A 163 1.21 -0.51 -3.28
N SER A 164 -0.13 -0.44 -3.39
CA SER A 164 -0.97 0.26 -2.40
C SER A 164 -1.24 -0.53 -1.12
N LYS A 165 -1.07 -1.85 -1.11
CA LYS A 165 -1.49 -2.67 0.02
C LYS A 165 -0.58 -2.59 1.25
N THR A 166 0.71 -2.32 1.07
CA THR A 166 1.66 -2.17 2.18
C THR A 166 1.48 -0.83 2.91
N SER A 167 1.00 0.20 2.19
CA SER A 167 0.69 1.50 2.79
C SER A 167 -0.55 1.43 3.69
N ASP A 168 -1.53 0.60 3.34
CA ASP A 168 -2.78 0.46 4.10
C ASP A 168 -2.53 -0.18 5.47
N ASP A 169 -1.73 -1.25 5.54
CA ASP A 169 -1.42 -1.93 6.80
C ASP A 169 -0.65 -1.03 7.77
N THR A 170 0.26 -0.19 7.24
CA THR A 170 1.02 0.76 8.06
C THR A 170 0.13 1.87 8.61
N SER A 171 -0.83 2.36 7.81
CA SER A 171 -1.77 3.40 8.25
C SER A 171 -2.68 2.93 9.39
N VAL A 172 -3.10 1.66 9.38
CA VAL A 172 -3.92 1.08 10.47
C VAL A 172 -3.17 1.11 11.81
N VAL A 173 -1.88 0.78 11.82
CA VAL A 173 -1.05 0.83 13.04
C VAL A 173 -0.83 2.26 13.51
N GLN A 174 -0.57 3.18 12.57
CA GLN A 174 -0.43 4.60 12.85
C GLN A 174 -1.72 5.19 13.48
N ASP A 175 -2.87 4.87 12.89
CA ASP A 175 -4.17 5.32 13.40
C ASP A 175 -4.47 4.72 14.78
N TYR A 176 -4.08 3.45 15.00
CA TYR A 176 -4.23 2.83 16.32
C TYR A 176 -3.39 3.54 17.38
N ILE A 177 -2.10 3.81 17.13
CA ILE A 177 -1.22 4.53 18.08
C ILE A 177 -1.81 5.89 18.47
N LYS A 178 -2.45 6.59 17.52
CA LYS A 178 -3.10 7.89 17.73
C LYS A 178 -4.56 7.79 18.18
N SER A 179 -5.07 6.57 18.42
CA SER A 179 -6.47 6.35 18.77
C SER A 179 -6.79 6.62 20.25
N ARG A 180 -8.08 6.77 20.54
CA ARG A 180 -8.59 6.83 21.91
C ARG A 180 -8.37 5.53 22.67
N ASP A 181 -8.48 4.40 21.98
CA ASP A 181 -8.27 3.08 22.57
C ASP A 181 -6.85 2.91 23.07
N ALA A 182 -5.86 3.35 22.27
CA ALA A 182 -4.47 3.34 22.69
C ALA A 182 -4.24 4.20 23.93
N LEU A 183 -4.86 5.39 23.98
CA LEU A 183 -4.75 6.27 25.14
C LEU A 183 -5.35 5.62 26.41
N VAL A 184 -6.52 5.00 26.32
CA VAL A 184 -7.17 4.31 27.46
C VAL A 184 -6.30 3.17 27.98
N VAL A 185 -5.75 2.35 27.08
CA VAL A 185 -4.84 1.24 27.47
C VAL A 185 -3.55 1.77 28.07
N LEU A 186 -3.04 2.88 27.56
CA LEU A 186 -1.81 3.50 28.09
C LEU A 186 -2.04 4.11 29.47
N GLU A 187 -3.19 4.76 29.73
CA GLU A 187 -3.58 5.25 31.08
C GLU A 187 -3.70 4.11 32.11
N GLN A 188 -4.05 2.88 31.68
CA GLN A 188 -4.05 1.72 32.58
C GLN A 188 -2.65 1.22 32.93
N LYS A 189 -1.67 1.41 32.04
CA LYS A 189 -0.30 0.94 32.26
C LYS A 189 0.57 1.89 33.07
N MET A 190 0.30 3.20 32.97
CA MET A 190 1.08 4.22 33.66
C MET A 190 0.20 5.45 33.99
N PRO A 191 0.56 6.21 35.05
CA PRO A 191 -0.16 7.44 35.41
C PRO A 191 0.15 8.57 34.41
N LEU A 192 -0.44 8.45 33.21
CA LEU A 192 -0.14 9.33 32.08
C LEU A 192 -0.49 10.80 32.34
N ARG A 193 -1.57 11.05 33.11
CA ARG A 193 -1.97 12.41 33.50
C ARG A 193 -0.92 13.07 34.41
N ASP A 194 -0.29 12.31 35.27
CA ASP A 194 0.78 12.81 36.13
C ASP A 194 2.06 13.11 35.35
N ALA A 195 2.36 12.28 34.32
CA ALA A 195 3.49 12.50 33.43
C ALA A 195 3.36 13.83 32.65
N PHE A 196 2.14 14.21 32.26
CA PHE A 196 1.87 15.46 31.54
C PHE A 196 1.43 16.63 32.42
N GLY A 197 0.95 16.37 33.64
CA GLY A 197 0.46 17.36 34.57
C GLY A 197 1.40 17.65 35.73
N GLY A 198 2.51 16.90 35.84
CA GLY A 198 3.42 16.91 36.98
C GLY A 198 4.21 18.22 37.16
N ARG A 199 5.06 18.22 38.21
CA ARG A 199 5.87 19.36 38.65
C ARG A 199 6.86 19.88 37.60
N TYR A 200 7.17 19.05 36.59
CA TYR A 200 8.16 19.39 35.56
C TYR A 200 7.52 20.12 34.35
N ALA A 201 6.19 20.15 34.26
CA ALA A 201 5.48 20.86 33.22
C ALA A 201 5.14 22.29 33.64
N ASP A 202 5.41 23.28 32.77
CA ASP A 202 5.06 24.66 33.00
C ASP A 202 3.52 24.87 32.96
N ILE A 203 3.08 26.00 33.53
CA ILE A 203 1.65 26.32 33.69
C ILE A 203 0.90 26.38 32.33
N PHE A 204 1.61 26.75 31.27
CA PHE A 204 0.98 26.91 29.92
C PHE A 204 0.97 25.62 29.13
N SER A 205 1.99 24.77 29.31
CA SER A 205 2.16 23.54 28.51
C SER A 205 1.60 22.29 29.20
N ARG A 206 1.39 22.32 30.55
CA ARG A 206 0.88 21.15 31.30
C ARG A 206 -0.58 20.81 31.00
N PHE A 207 -0.96 19.57 31.24
CA PHE A 207 -2.36 19.13 31.29
C PHE A 207 -2.80 18.91 32.75
N PRO A 208 -4.00 19.41 33.17
CA PRO A 208 -4.85 20.37 32.48
C PRO A 208 -4.21 21.77 32.46
N GLY A 209 -4.32 22.46 31.32
CA GLY A 209 -3.77 23.81 31.16
C GLY A 209 -4.47 24.86 32.03
N VAL A 210 -4.07 26.14 31.86
CA VAL A 210 -4.57 27.30 32.63
C VAL A 210 -6.11 27.38 32.70
N ILE A 211 -6.82 26.89 31.69
CA ILE A 211 -8.31 26.92 31.61
C ILE A 211 -8.95 25.75 32.36
N GLY A 212 -8.18 24.78 32.87
CA GLY A 212 -8.64 23.73 33.80
C GLY A 212 -9.68 22.76 33.23
N ARG A 213 -9.73 22.55 31.91
CA ARG A 213 -10.65 21.59 31.28
C ARG A 213 -10.08 20.18 31.37
N ASP A 214 -10.47 19.46 32.43
CA ASP A 214 -10.04 18.08 32.72
C ASP A 214 -11.07 17.08 32.18
N GLY A 215 -11.15 16.94 30.85
CA GLY A 215 -12.00 15.95 30.19
C GLY A 215 -11.16 15.01 29.33
N PHE A 216 -11.63 13.76 29.16
CA PHE A 216 -10.94 12.76 28.34
C PHE A 216 -10.67 13.26 26.91
N GLU A 217 -11.61 13.95 26.26
CA GLU A 217 -11.45 14.48 24.90
C GLU A 217 -10.38 15.59 24.82
N TYR A 218 -10.26 16.42 25.90
CA TYR A 218 -9.19 17.41 25.97
C TYR A 218 -7.83 16.75 26.16
N PHE A 219 -7.79 15.70 26.99
CA PHE A 219 -6.59 14.91 27.20
C PHE A 219 -6.18 14.15 25.94
N TYR A 220 -7.13 13.56 25.22
CA TYR A 220 -6.88 12.92 23.93
C TYR A 220 -6.29 13.89 22.90
N ARG A 221 -6.82 15.10 22.79
CA ARG A 221 -6.27 16.12 21.90
C ARG A 221 -4.86 16.53 22.30
N TYR A 222 -4.63 16.67 23.60
CA TYR A 222 -3.32 16.98 24.16
C TYR A 222 -2.32 15.85 23.84
N PHE A 223 -2.67 14.61 24.10
CA PHE A 223 -1.88 13.43 23.79
C PHE A 223 -1.52 13.35 22.31
N LYS A 224 -2.50 13.58 21.42
CA LYS A 224 -2.29 13.55 19.96
C LYS A 224 -1.25 14.57 19.48
N ASN A 225 -1.10 15.70 20.19
CA ASN A 225 -0.09 16.72 19.86
C ASN A 225 1.32 16.33 20.36
N HIS A 226 1.41 15.42 21.34
CA HIS A 226 2.68 14.97 21.90
C HIS A 226 3.17 13.63 21.33
N VAL A 227 2.35 12.96 20.52
CA VAL A 227 2.69 11.70 19.85
C VAL A 227 2.62 11.89 18.34
N ALA A 228 3.75 11.90 17.69
CA ALA A 228 3.85 11.93 16.22
C ALA A 228 4.27 10.57 15.70
N VAL A 229 3.63 10.16 14.61
CA VAL A 229 3.97 8.95 13.86
C VAL A 229 4.14 9.36 12.42
N ASP A 230 5.36 9.26 11.92
CA ASP A 230 5.74 9.67 10.58
C ASP A 230 6.19 8.45 9.77
N VAL A 231 5.57 8.25 8.62
CA VAL A 231 5.93 7.17 7.68
C VAL A 231 6.86 7.74 6.62
N GLY A 232 8.06 7.18 6.52
CA GLY A 232 9.01 7.54 5.48
C GLY A 232 8.51 7.09 4.11
N THR A 233 8.20 8.05 3.24
CA THR A 233 7.64 7.77 1.89
C THR A 233 8.57 6.93 1.01
N ALA A 234 9.89 7.05 1.20
CA ALA A 234 10.90 6.34 0.41
C ALA A 234 11.36 5.01 1.06
N THR A 235 11.35 4.91 2.39
CA THR A 235 11.97 3.79 3.12
C THR A 235 10.98 2.84 3.75
N ALA A 236 9.69 3.17 3.75
CA ALA A 236 8.62 2.46 4.48
C ALA A 236 8.91 2.30 6.01
N VAL A 237 9.92 2.99 6.53
CA VAL A 237 10.24 3.04 7.96
C VAL A 237 9.29 4.00 8.63
N THR A 238 8.62 3.53 9.66
CA THR A 238 7.75 4.37 10.50
C THR A 238 8.53 4.83 11.72
N THR A 239 8.56 6.14 11.94
CA THR A 239 9.19 6.75 13.11
C THR A 239 8.11 7.20 14.09
N LEU A 240 8.14 6.63 15.29
CA LEU A 240 7.31 7.05 16.42
C LEU A 240 8.09 8.01 17.28
N ARG A 241 7.59 9.23 17.45
CA ARG A 241 8.14 10.28 18.32
C ARG A 241 7.17 10.57 19.44
N VAL A 242 7.70 10.55 20.65
CA VAL A 242 6.93 10.86 21.86
C VAL A 242 7.62 12.00 22.60
N GLN A 243 6.85 13.02 22.90
CA GLN A 243 7.28 14.19 23.68
C GLN A 243 6.74 14.09 25.09
N ALA A 244 7.61 14.26 26.10
CA ALA A 244 7.21 14.36 27.50
C ALA A 244 8.15 15.31 28.27
N TYR A 245 7.78 15.66 29.51
CA TYR A 245 8.52 16.59 30.34
C TYR A 245 9.65 15.93 31.14
N THR A 246 9.73 14.61 31.15
CA THR A 246 10.87 13.86 31.69
C THR A 246 11.39 12.86 30.66
N SER A 247 12.70 12.59 30.69
CA SER A 247 13.35 11.60 29.84
C SER A 247 12.69 10.21 29.97
N LYS A 248 12.47 9.82 31.24
CA LYS A 248 11.89 8.51 31.57
C LYS A 248 10.45 8.36 31.09
N ASP A 249 9.61 9.40 31.23
CA ASP A 249 8.23 9.33 30.76
C ASP A 249 8.17 9.26 29.22
N ALA A 250 9.00 10.05 28.52
CA ALA A 250 9.11 9.98 27.08
C ALA A 250 9.46 8.55 26.61
N TYR A 251 10.47 7.95 27.23
CA TYR A 251 10.89 6.57 26.95
C TYR A 251 9.79 5.55 27.24
N LEU A 252 9.16 5.62 28.42
CA LEU A 252 8.14 4.64 28.83
C LEU A 252 6.88 4.72 27.94
N ILE A 253 6.42 5.93 27.62
CA ILE A 253 5.27 6.12 26.72
C ILE A 253 5.59 5.55 25.33
N ASN A 254 6.76 5.85 24.78
CA ASN A 254 7.19 5.34 23.48
C ASN A 254 7.25 3.80 23.49
N LYS A 255 7.89 3.22 24.51
CA LYS A 255 7.99 1.77 24.68
C LYS A 255 6.62 1.10 24.75
N TYR A 256 5.72 1.61 25.60
CA TYR A 256 4.39 1.02 25.72
C TYR A 256 3.56 1.16 24.45
N LEU A 257 3.65 2.30 23.75
CA LEU A 257 2.96 2.48 22.48
C LEU A 257 3.47 1.50 21.41
N LEU A 258 4.80 1.29 21.35
CA LEU A 258 5.40 0.32 20.43
C LEU A 258 4.97 -1.11 20.75
N GLU A 259 4.98 -1.51 22.03
CA GLU A 259 4.48 -2.81 22.48
C GLU A 259 3.01 -3.03 22.16
N MET A 260 2.19 -1.99 22.35
CA MET A 260 0.77 -2.03 22.03
C MET A 260 0.51 -2.12 20.53
N ALA A 261 1.31 -1.44 19.71
CA ALA A 261 1.27 -1.52 18.26
C ALA A 261 1.61 -2.94 17.79
N GLU A 262 2.68 -3.54 18.32
CA GLU A 262 3.08 -4.91 18.03
C GLU A 262 1.98 -5.92 18.43
N LYS A 263 1.43 -5.78 19.64
CA LYS A 263 0.31 -6.60 20.09
C LYS A 263 -0.89 -6.48 19.18
N ARG A 264 -1.22 -5.27 18.73
CA ARG A 264 -2.35 -5.04 17.81
C ARG A 264 -2.15 -5.70 16.46
N VAL A 265 -0.94 -5.66 15.90
CA VAL A 265 -0.59 -6.36 14.66
C VAL A 265 -0.78 -7.88 14.84
N ASN A 266 -0.32 -8.44 15.95
CA ASN A 266 -0.47 -9.85 16.25
C ASN A 266 -1.94 -10.26 16.40
N GLU A 267 -2.77 -9.46 17.09
CA GLU A 267 -4.22 -9.68 17.22
C GLU A 267 -4.93 -9.65 15.86
N LEU A 268 -4.55 -8.74 14.96
CA LEU A 268 -5.10 -8.67 13.61
C LEU A 268 -4.74 -9.91 12.78
N ASN A 269 -3.50 -10.40 12.91
CA ASN A 269 -3.05 -11.63 12.27
C ASN A 269 -3.85 -12.84 12.75
N ASP A 270 -3.98 -12.99 14.06
CA ASP A 270 -4.70 -14.13 14.67
C ASP A 270 -6.16 -14.13 14.24
N ARG A 271 -6.80 -12.98 14.23
CA ARG A 271 -8.18 -12.85 13.77
C ARG A 271 -8.32 -13.19 12.28
N SER A 272 -7.45 -12.61 11.43
CA SER A 272 -7.45 -12.90 9.99
C SER A 272 -7.23 -14.38 9.68
N ARG A 273 -6.32 -15.04 10.43
CA ARG A 273 -6.05 -16.47 10.36
C ARG A 273 -7.29 -17.29 10.74
N GLN A 274 -7.91 -16.98 11.88
CA GLN A 274 -9.10 -17.68 12.36
C GLN A 274 -10.26 -17.52 11.38
N ASP A 275 -10.48 -16.32 10.85
CA ASP A 275 -11.56 -16.06 9.89
C ASP A 275 -11.35 -16.83 8.59
N SER A 276 -10.12 -16.86 8.05
CA SER A 276 -9.78 -17.62 6.83
C SER A 276 -9.98 -19.12 7.00
N LEU A 277 -9.51 -19.68 8.13
CA LEU A 277 -9.68 -21.09 8.44
C LEU A 277 -11.15 -21.45 8.67
N ARG A 278 -11.89 -20.61 9.39
CA ARG A 278 -13.32 -20.82 9.63
C ARG A 278 -14.12 -20.84 8.32
N TYR A 279 -13.81 -19.93 7.41
CA TYR A 279 -14.44 -19.89 6.10
C TYR A 279 -14.15 -21.16 5.29
N ALA A 280 -12.89 -21.57 5.18
CA ALA A 280 -12.50 -22.77 4.45
C ALA A 280 -13.11 -24.05 5.07
N LEU A 281 -13.18 -24.16 6.40
CA LEU A 281 -13.85 -25.27 7.07
C LEU A 281 -15.36 -25.31 6.81
N ALA A 282 -16.02 -24.13 6.77
CA ALA A 282 -17.43 -24.05 6.42
C ALA A 282 -17.69 -24.46 4.98
N GLU A 283 -16.79 -24.12 4.05
CA GLU A 283 -16.85 -24.53 2.63
C GLU A 283 -16.74 -26.06 2.52
N VAL A 284 -15.79 -26.71 3.22
CA VAL A 284 -15.67 -28.17 3.26
C VAL A 284 -16.92 -28.82 3.81
N ALA A 285 -17.44 -28.36 4.95
CA ALA A 285 -18.65 -28.89 5.56
C ALA A 285 -19.88 -28.76 4.61
N GLY A 286 -19.97 -27.64 3.88
CA GLY A 286 -21.01 -27.44 2.85
C GLY A 286 -20.88 -28.39 1.68
N ALA A 287 -19.64 -28.66 1.22
CA ALA A 287 -19.35 -29.59 0.14
C ALA A 287 -19.64 -31.05 0.58
N GLU A 288 -19.23 -31.45 1.78
CA GLU A 288 -19.53 -32.77 2.38
C GLU A 288 -21.06 -33.02 2.46
N ALA A 289 -21.82 -32.02 2.91
CA ALA A 289 -23.26 -32.10 2.98
C ALA A 289 -23.89 -32.34 1.60
N LYS A 290 -23.38 -31.66 0.56
CA LYS A 290 -23.83 -31.85 -0.83
C LYS A 290 -23.49 -33.24 -1.35
N VAL A 291 -22.28 -33.74 -1.16
CA VAL A 291 -21.89 -35.11 -1.54
C VAL A 291 -22.78 -36.13 -0.85
N LYS A 292 -22.98 -35.99 0.45
CA LYS A 292 -23.84 -36.87 1.24
C LYS A 292 -25.28 -36.86 0.74
N ALA A 293 -25.83 -35.70 0.43
CA ALA A 293 -27.19 -35.57 -0.10
C ALA A 293 -27.32 -36.24 -1.49
N ALA A 294 -26.39 -35.93 -2.41
CA ALA A 294 -26.38 -36.50 -3.77
C ALA A 294 -26.17 -38.01 -3.74
N SER A 295 -25.22 -38.52 -2.94
CA SER A 295 -24.98 -39.94 -2.78
C SER A 295 -26.21 -40.66 -2.19
N THR A 296 -26.88 -40.07 -1.22
CA THR A 296 -28.11 -40.61 -0.61
C THR A 296 -29.24 -40.61 -1.62
N ALA A 297 -29.39 -39.56 -2.43
CA ALA A 297 -30.41 -39.47 -3.48
C ALA A 297 -30.20 -40.56 -4.55
N LEU A 298 -28.96 -40.73 -5.04
CA LEU A 298 -28.61 -41.77 -6.00
C LEU A 298 -28.82 -43.18 -5.44
N SER A 299 -28.43 -43.42 -4.17
CA SER A 299 -28.66 -44.71 -3.50
C SER A 299 -30.15 -45.01 -3.36
N LYS A 300 -30.99 -44.05 -2.94
CA LYS A 300 -32.45 -44.22 -2.88
C LYS A 300 -33.04 -44.46 -4.22
N PHE A 301 -32.57 -43.81 -5.27
CA PHE A 301 -33.02 -44.05 -6.64
C PHE A 301 -32.70 -45.46 -7.09
N ARG A 302 -31.44 -45.91 -6.88
CA ARG A 302 -31.03 -47.31 -7.19
C ARG A 302 -31.91 -48.35 -6.52
N SER A 303 -32.17 -48.17 -5.21
CA SER A 303 -33.03 -49.07 -4.44
C SER A 303 -34.47 -49.08 -4.93
N LYS A 304 -35.04 -47.89 -5.20
CA LYS A 304 -36.43 -47.77 -5.64
C LYS A 304 -36.64 -48.27 -7.05
N ALA A 305 -35.69 -48.05 -7.95
CA ALA A 305 -35.76 -48.49 -9.33
C ALA A 305 -35.34 -49.95 -9.52
N SER A 306 -34.82 -50.61 -8.48
CA SER A 306 -34.21 -51.98 -8.58
C SER A 306 -33.14 -52.06 -9.69
N LEU A 307 -32.47 -50.96 -9.93
CA LEU A 307 -31.54 -50.73 -11.03
C LEU A 307 -30.15 -50.51 -10.44
N PHE A 308 -29.23 -51.38 -10.75
CA PHE A 308 -27.83 -51.19 -10.33
C PHE A 308 -27.06 -50.31 -11.33
N ASP A 309 -27.34 -50.56 -12.62
CA ASP A 309 -26.73 -49.83 -13.73
C ASP A 309 -27.68 -49.83 -14.92
N PRO A 310 -28.36 -48.68 -15.25
CA PRO A 310 -29.32 -48.61 -16.34
C PRO A 310 -28.71 -48.88 -17.73
N ASP A 311 -27.45 -48.46 -17.93
CA ASP A 311 -26.80 -48.62 -19.24
C ASP A 311 -26.49 -50.08 -19.51
N ARG A 312 -26.03 -50.81 -18.49
CA ARG A 312 -25.77 -52.23 -18.60
C ARG A 312 -27.06 -53.05 -18.78
N GLN A 313 -28.13 -52.66 -18.10
CA GLN A 313 -29.44 -53.28 -18.23
C GLN A 313 -30.09 -53.04 -19.57
N SER A 314 -29.96 -51.82 -20.12
CA SER A 314 -30.40 -51.49 -21.49
C SER A 314 -29.63 -52.30 -22.51
N ASN A 315 -28.34 -52.48 -22.38
CA ASN A 315 -27.56 -53.32 -23.30
C ASN A 315 -28.00 -54.80 -23.28
N ILE A 316 -28.27 -55.35 -22.10
CA ILE A 316 -28.76 -56.74 -21.95
C ILE A 316 -30.14 -56.91 -22.62
N GLN A 317 -31.06 -55.91 -22.42
CA GLN A 317 -32.37 -55.98 -23.04
C GLN A 317 -32.33 -55.80 -24.56
N LEU A 318 -31.45 -54.91 -25.06
CA LEU A 318 -31.22 -54.73 -26.50
C LEU A 318 -30.66 -56.02 -27.13
N GLU A 319 -29.76 -56.69 -26.46
CA GLU A 319 -29.22 -57.98 -26.89
C GLU A 319 -30.33 -59.06 -26.94
N LEU A 320 -31.19 -59.12 -25.89
CA LEU A 320 -32.35 -60.00 -25.87
C LEU A 320 -33.31 -59.73 -27.05
N VAL A 321 -33.65 -58.45 -27.28
CA VAL A 321 -34.49 -58.04 -28.44
C VAL A 321 -33.83 -58.41 -29.76
N ALA A 322 -32.51 -58.27 -29.90
CA ALA A 322 -31.77 -58.68 -31.09
C ALA A 322 -31.87 -60.21 -31.33
N LYS A 323 -31.73 -61.00 -30.28
CA LYS A 323 -31.85 -62.46 -30.27
C LYS A 323 -33.26 -62.88 -30.69
N LEU A 324 -34.31 -62.32 -30.05
CA LEU A 324 -35.70 -62.60 -30.38
C LEU A 324 -36.05 -62.23 -31.82
N ARG A 325 -35.49 -61.13 -32.36
CA ARG A 325 -35.64 -60.75 -33.78
C ARG A 325 -34.94 -61.72 -34.68
N GLY A 326 -33.80 -62.26 -34.37
CA GLY A 326 -33.12 -63.31 -35.13
C GLY A 326 -33.97 -64.58 -35.22
N GLU A 327 -34.57 -65.02 -34.08
CA GLU A 327 -35.49 -66.12 -34.02
C GLU A 327 -36.78 -65.89 -34.83
N LEU A 328 -37.34 -64.67 -34.77
CA LEU A 328 -38.50 -64.25 -35.52
C LEU A 328 -38.24 -64.36 -37.04
N ILE A 329 -37.09 -63.78 -37.48
CA ILE A 329 -36.71 -63.84 -38.94
C ILE A 329 -36.56 -65.32 -39.41
N ALA A 330 -35.87 -66.14 -38.57
CA ALA A 330 -35.70 -67.57 -38.90
C ALA A 330 -37.09 -68.30 -39.06
N LYS A 331 -38.00 -68.05 -38.09
CA LYS A 331 -39.34 -68.63 -38.12
C LYS A 331 -40.20 -68.08 -39.26
N GLN A 332 -40.12 -66.81 -39.64
CA GLN A 332 -40.79 -66.19 -40.78
C GLN A 332 -40.25 -66.75 -42.08
N ALA A 333 -38.91 -66.95 -42.20
CA ALA A 333 -38.32 -67.64 -43.36
C ALA A 333 -38.82 -69.08 -43.53
N GLN A 334 -38.88 -69.85 -42.42
CA GLN A 334 -39.39 -71.19 -42.38
C GLN A 334 -40.88 -71.26 -42.76
N LEU A 335 -41.70 -70.33 -42.26
CA LEU A 335 -43.12 -70.24 -42.62
C LEU A 335 -43.31 -69.94 -44.12
N SER A 336 -42.52 -68.98 -44.67
CA SER A 336 -42.60 -68.67 -46.10
C SER A 336 -42.22 -69.86 -46.99
N GLN A 337 -41.16 -70.60 -46.58
CA GLN A 337 -40.75 -71.81 -47.31
C GLN A 337 -41.80 -72.90 -47.25
N LEU A 338 -42.42 -73.16 -46.11
CA LEU A 338 -43.48 -74.14 -45.95
C LEU A 338 -44.74 -73.76 -46.77
N ARG A 339 -45.10 -72.49 -46.81
CA ARG A 339 -46.20 -71.98 -47.58
C ARG A 339 -45.99 -72.16 -49.10
N MET A 340 -44.73 -71.99 -49.54
CA MET A 340 -44.40 -72.19 -50.98
C MET A 340 -44.35 -73.67 -51.37
N LEU A 341 -43.77 -74.54 -50.51
CA LEU A 341 -43.56 -75.94 -50.89
C LEU A 341 -44.73 -76.84 -50.51
N SER A 342 -45.52 -76.57 -49.47
CA SER A 342 -46.59 -77.39 -48.96
C SER A 342 -47.67 -76.56 -48.28
N PRO A 343 -48.58 -75.89 -49.02
CA PRO A 343 -49.55 -74.93 -48.50
C PRO A 343 -50.55 -75.52 -47.48
N GLN A 344 -50.77 -76.82 -47.51
CA GLN A 344 -51.67 -77.54 -46.57
C GLN A 344 -50.91 -78.22 -45.36
N ASN A 345 -49.70 -77.85 -45.11
CA ASN A 345 -48.95 -78.46 -44.02
C ASN A 345 -49.57 -78.09 -42.64
N PRO A 346 -49.89 -79.05 -41.75
CA PRO A 346 -50.52 -78.79 -40.47
C PRO A 346 -49.64 -78.04 -39.51
N GLN A 347 -48.35 -77.87 -39.81
CA GLN A 347 -47.41 -77.04 -39.01
C GLN A 347 -47.51 -75.51 -39.22
N ILE A 348 -48.19 -75.10 -40.33
CA ILE A 348 -48.31 -73.66 -40.66
C ILE A 348 -49.07 -72.88 -39.59
N PRO A 349 -50.19 -73.35 -38.99
CA PRO A 349 -50.84 -72.60 -37.90
C PRO A 349 -50.06 -72.48 -36.66
N SER A 350 -49.32 -73.51 -36.25
CA SER A 350 -48.50 -73.52 -35.06
C SER A 350 -47.30 -72.63 -35.20
N LEU A 351 -46.67 -72.53 -36.33
CA LEU A 351 -45.56 -71.66 -36.64
C LEU A 351 -46.02 -70.21 -36.72
N ALA A 352 -47.19 -69.92 -37.30
CA ALA A 352 -47.78 -68.60 -37.29
C ALA A 352 -48.11 -68.09 -35.86
N ALA A 353 -48.65 -68.98 -35.02
CA ALA A 353 -48.90 -68.68 -33.62
C ALA A 353 -47.56 -68.36 -32.83
N SER A 354 -46.50 -69.12 -33.10
CA SER A 354 -45.21 -68.86 -32.50
C SER A 354 -44.55 -67.54 -32.98
N ILE A 355 -44.79 -67.14 -34.26
CA ILE A 355 -44.36 -65.82 -34.75
C ILE A 355 -45.12 -64.71 -34.05
N GLY A 356 -46.46 -64.85 -33.91
CA GLY A 356 -47.23 -63.84 -33.13
C GLY A 356 -46.82 -63.72 -31.70
N ALA A 357 -46.46 -64.83 -31.05
CA ALA A 357 -45.92 -64.79 -29.67
C ALA A 357 -44.55 -64.07 -29.58
N LEU A 358 -43.65 -64.31 -30.55
CA LEU A 358 -42.36 -63.65 -30.61
C LEU A 358 -42.55 -62.14 -30.92
N GLU A 359 -43.46 -61.79 -31.82
CA GLU A 359 -43.76 -60.35 -32.09
C GLU A 359 -44.31 -59.66 -30.86
N ALA A 360 -45.22 -60.31 -30.15
CA ALA A 360 -45.73 -59.76 -28.87
C ALA A 360 -44.63 -59.62 -27.79
N SER A 361 -43.75 -60.61 -27.71
CA SER A 361 -42.62 -60.54 -26.79
C SER A 361 -41.65 -59.39 -27.16
N ILE A 362 -41.29 -59.22 -28.40
CA ILE A 362 -40.46 -58.11 -28.90
C ILE A 362 -41.13 -56.77 -28.66
N ALA A 363 -42.45 -56.65 -28.86
CA ALA A 363 -43.17 -55.43 -28.59
C ALA A 363 -43.16 -55.05 -27.09
N SER A 364 -43.38 -56.07 -26.24
CA SER A 364 -43.34 -55.92 -24.79
C SER A 364 -41.93 -55.46 -24.31
N GLU A 365 -40.85 -56.12 -24.75
CA GLU A 365 -39.46 -55.75 -24.37
C GLU A 365 -39.09 -54.40 -24.93
N LYS A 366 -39.51 -54.03 -26.13
CA LYS A 366 -39.28 -52.67 -26.67
C LYS A 366 -40.02 -51.59 -25.88
N GLY A 367 -41.26 -51.85 -25.47
CA GLY A 367 -42.02 -50.92 -24.62
C GLY A 367 -41.32 -50.65 -23.28
N GLY A 368 -40.69 -51.69 -22.72
CA GLY A 368 -39.88 -51.55 -21.50
C GLY A 368 -38.60 -50.75 -21.68
N VAL A 369 -37.99 -50.80 -22.90
CA VAL A 369 -36.77 -50.05 -23.19
C VAL A 369 -37.05 -48.57 -23.54
N ALA A 370 -38.05 -48.33 -24.39
CA ALA A 370 -38.35 -46.98 -24.87
C ALA A 370 -39.84 -46.84 -25.21
N GLY A 371 -40.50 -45.80 -24.67
CA GLY A 371 -41.84 -45.42 -25.13
C GLY A 371 -42.93 -45.33 -24.06
N GLU A 372 -42.79 -45.91 -22.87
CA GLU A 372 -43.78 -45.75 -21.78
C GLU A 372 -43.25 -44.88 -20.66
N LYS A 373 -44.16 -44.18 -19.94
CA LYS A 373 -43.83 -43.52 -18.67
C LYS A 373 -43.27 -44.57 -17.71
N ASN A 374 -42.00 -44.43 -17.27
CA ASN A 374 -41.18 -45.37 -16.53
C ASN A 374 -40.32 -46.33 -17.39
N SER A 375 -40.11 -46.06 -18.66
CA SER A 375 -39.16 -46.81 -19.51
C SER A 375 -37.74 -46.76 -18.93
N LEU A 376 -36.89 -47.72 -19.31
CA LEU A 376 -35.46 -47.69 -18.93
C LEU A 376 -34.78 -46.39 -19.39
N SER A 377 -35.19 -45.83 -20.49
CA SER A 377 -34.68 -44.55 -21.02
C SER A 377 -34.96 -43.40 -20.05
N ASP A 378 -36.19 -43.24 -19.52
CA ASP A 378 -36.52 -42.19 -18.54
C ASP A 378 -35.76 -42.39 -17.23
N ARG A 379 -35.61 -43.63 -16.79
CA ARG A 379 -34.83 -43.96 -15.59
C ARG A 379 -33.33 -43.72 -15.78
N SER A 380 -32.80 -43.92 -16.97
CA SER A 380 -31.41 -43.63 -17.33
C SER A 380 -31.11 -42.14 -17.22
N VAL A 381 -32.00 -41.29 -17.73
CA VAL A 381 -31.84 -39.82 -17.64
C VAL A 381 -31.77 -39.35 -16.19
N GLU A 382 -32.70 -39.83 -15.34
CA GLU A 382 -32.71 -39.44 -13.91
C GLU A 382 -31.49 -40.01 -13.16
N TYR A 383 -31.08 -41.25 -13.48
CA TYR A 383 -29.85 -41.82 -12.95
C TYR A 383 -28.63 -41.00 -13.32
N GLN A 384 -28.48 -40.65 -14.60
CA GLN A 384 -27.36 -39.85 -15.09
C GLN A 384 -27.35 -38.47 -14.44
N ARG A 385 -28.51 -37.81 -14.25
CA ARG A 385 -28.62 -36.55 -13.52
C ARG A 385 -28.11 -36.67 -12.10
N LEU A 386 -28.54 -37.69 -11.35
CA LEU A 386 -28.10 -37.91 -9.95
C LEU A 386 -26.63 -38.33 -9.86
N ALA A 387 -26.13 -39.11 -10.83
CA ALA A 387 -24.72 -39.47 -10.91
C ALA A 387 -23.82 -38.27 -11.21
N LEU A 388 -24.25 -37.40 -12.09
CA LEU A 388 -23.58 -36.10 -12.36
C LEU A 388 -23.59 -35.22 -11.14
N GLU A 389 -24.71 -35.11 -10.40
CA GLU A 389 -24.83 -34.34 -9.16
C GLU A 389 -23.86 -34.86 -8.07
N GLN A 390 -23.75 -36.19 -7.94
CA GLN A 390 -22.76 -36.79 -7.04
C GLN A 390 -21.33 -36.47 -7.48
N SER A 391 -20.99 -36.69 -8.75
CA SER A 391 -19.65 -36.40 -9.28
C SER A 391 -19.27 -34.91 -9.14
N PHE A 392 -20.25 -34.02 -9.34
CA PHE A 392 -20.05 -32.59 -9.14
C PHE A 392 -19.81 -32.26 -7.67
N GLY A 393 -20.55 -32.88 -6.77
CA GLY A 393 -20.34 -32.78 -5.32
C GLY A 393 -18.93 -33.23 -4.91
N GLU A 394 -18.47 -34.40 -5.42
CA GLU A 394 -17.13 -34.93 -5.14
C GLU A 394 -16.02 -33.98 -5.61
N LYS A 395 -16.15 -33.40 -6.82
CA LYS A 395 -15.22 -32.41 -7.33
C LYS A 395 -15.22 -31.13 -6.49
N LEU A 396 -16.40 -30.70 -6.04
CA LEU A 396 -16.53 -29.54 -5.15
C LEU A 396 -15.84 -29.82 -3.82
N LEU A 397 -16.01 -31.02 -3.23
CA LEU A 397 -15.33 -31.41 -1.99
C LEU A 397 -13.81 -31.45 -2.17
N ALA A 398 -13.31 -32.01 -3.27
CA ALA A 398 -11.88 -32.03 -3.57
C ALA A 398 -11.33 -30.61 -3.70
N SER A 399 -12.06 -29.72 -4.37
CA SER A 399 -11.67 -28.29 -4.46
C SER A 399 -11.68 -27.60 -3.10
N ALA A 400 -12.71 -27.83 -2.27
CA ALA A 400 -12.81 -27.25 -0.94
C ALA A 400 -11.70 -27.73 0.00
N LEU A 401 -11.32 -29.01 -0.08
CA LEU A 401 -10.18 -29.55 0.67
C LEU A 401 -8.85 -28.90 0.25
N THR A 402 -8.66 -28.70 -1.06
CA THR A 402 -7.49 -27.99 -1.58
C THR A 402 -7.46 -26.55 -1.09
N SER A 403 -8.62 -25.88 -1.11
CA SER A 403 -8.77 -24.52 -0.57
C SER A 403 -8.45 -24.46 0.93
N LEU A 404 -8.88 -25.45 1.71
CA LEU A 404 -8.55 -25.55 3.15
C LEU A 404 -7.05 -25.74 3.39
N GLU A 405 -6.40 -26.63 2.64
CA GLU A 405 -4.94 -26.81 2.77
C GLU A 405 -4.18 -25.53 2.37
N GLN A 406 -4.65 -24.84 1.36
CA GLN A 406 -4.08 -23.55 0.98
C GLN A 406 -4.31 -22.49 2.06
N ALA A 407 -5.51 -22.43 2.65
CA ALA A 407 -5.79 -21.51 3.75
C ALA A 407 -4.93 -21.79 4.98
N ARG A 408 -4.64 -23.08 5.30
CA ARG A 408 -3.70 -23.47 6.35
C ARG A 408 -2.27 -23.02 6.06
N ALA A 409 -1.78 -23.31 4.86
CA ALA A 409 -0.45 -22.89 4.45
C ALA A 409 -0.29 -21.36 4.44
N ASP A 410 -1.33 -20.65 4.00
CA ASP A 410 -1.36 -19.19 4.02
C ASP A 410 -1.41 -18.63 5.44
N ALA A 411 -2.14 -19.26 6.33
CA ALA A 411 -2.22 -18.89 7.74
C ALA A 411 -0.88 -19.04 8.49
N GLU A 412 -0.04 -20.00 8.07
CA GLU A 412 1.30 -20.17 8.62
C GLU A 412 2.33 -19.21 8.02
N ARG A 413 2.19 -18.83 6.74
CA ARG A 413 3.19 -18.04 6.01
C ARG A 413 2.91 -16.54 5.99
N LYS A 414 1.64 -16.13 6.01
CA LYS A 414 1.23 -14.72 5.83
C LYS A 414 0.99 -14.04 7.18
N GLN A 415 2.03 -13.90 7.97
CA GLN A 415 1.95 -13.09 9.19
C GLN A 415 2.59 -11.72 8.91
N ILE A 416 1.81 -10.66 9.07
CA ILE A 416 2.34 -9.31 9.14
C ILE A 416 3.06 -9.22 10.49
N TYR A 417 4.31 -8.80 10.51
CA TYR A 417 5.01 -8.58 11.77
C TYR A 417 5.63 -7.20 11.81
N LEU A 418 5.63 -6.65 13.02
CA LEU A 418 6.29 -5.41 13.31
C LEU A 418 7.73 -5.72 13.66
N GLU A 419 8.68 -5.30 12.82
CA GLU A 419 10.11 -5.41 13.07
C GLU A 419 10.62 -4.08 13.61
N ARG A 420 11.22 -4.09 14.78
CA ARG A 420 11.82 -2.92 15.40
C ARG A 420 13.17 -2.66 14.76
N VAL A 421 13.32 -1.50 14.11
CA VAL A 421 14.57 -1.05 13.49
C VAL A 421 15.43 -0.35 14.51
N ALA A 422 14.80 0.50 15.33
CA ALA A 422 15.45 1.18 16.47
C ALA A 422 14.51 1.12 17.68
N GLU A 423 15.08 0.68 18.81
CA GLU A 423 14.37 0.69 20.09
C GLU A 423 14.16 2.13 20.58
N PRO A 424 13.13 2.39 21.42
CA PRO A 424 12.94 3.67 22.04
C PRO A 424 14.21 4.11 22.80
N ASN A 425 14.67 5.33 22.53
CA ASN A 425 15.80 5.91 23.25
C ASN A 425 15.33 6.64 24.51
N GLU A 426 16.14 6.63 25.56
CA GLU A 426 16.00 7.50 26.70
C GLU A 426 16.83 8.77 26.45
N PRO A 427 16.22 9.94 26.17
CA PRO A 427 16.96 11.13 25.77
C PRO A 427 17.70 11.76 26.96
N ASP A 428 19.00 12.01 26.82
CA ASP A 428 19.84 12.63 27.86
C ASP A 428 19.61 14.12 27.94
N VAL A 429 19.21 14.79 26.85
CA VAL A 429 19.07 16.24 26.75
C VAL A 429 17.69 16.59 26.17
N ALA A 430 17.10 17.65 26.72
CA ALA A 430 15.86 18.22 26.17
C ALA A 430 16.12 18.86 24.82
N MET A 431 15.33 18.46 23.82
CA MET A 431 15.43 18.97 22.44
C MET A 431 14.53 20.19 22.17
N GLU A 432 13.50 20.38 22.96
CA GLU A 432 12.54 21.51 22.86
C GLU A 432 12.29 22.14 24.23
N PRO A 433 11.87 23.42 24.27
CA PRO A 433 11.81 24.36 23.16
C PRO A 433 13.21 24.80 22.71
N LYS A 434 13.38 25.08 21.41
CA LYS A 434 14.66 25.70 20.91
C LYS A 434 14.72 27.18 21.35
N ARG A 435 15.11 27.40 22.61
CA ARG A 435 15.03 28.70 23.34
C ARG A 435 15.60 29.85 22.52
N VAL A 436 16.85 29.73 22.09
CA VAL A 436 17.55 30.78 21.33
C VAL A 436 16.85 31.06 20.00
N ARG A 437 16.47 30.02 19.25
CA ARG A 437 15.80 30.17 17.98
C ARG A 437 14.45 30.88 18.12
N ASN A 438 13.67 30.52 19.14
CA ASN A 438 12.33 31.07 19.35
C ASN A 438 12.39 32.53 19.79
N ILE A 439 13.35 32.91 20.66
CA ILE A 439 13.62 34.32 21.07
C ILE A 439 14.02 35.14 19.83
N PHE A 440 14.94 34.60 19.02
CA PHE A 440 15.42 35.29 17.83
C PHE A 440 14.31 35.43 16.75
N ALA A 441 13.47 34.43 16.59
CA ALA A 441 12.30 34.51 15.72
C ALA A 441 11.31 35.60 16.16
N CYS A 442 11.04 35.71 17.48
CA CYS A 442 10.19 36.75 18.03
C CYS A 442 10.80 38.15 17.78
N PHE A 443 12.13 38.29 17.95
CA PHE A 443 12.85 39.54 17.67
C PHE A 443 12.72 39.94 16.19
N ILE A 444 12.96 39.02 15.24
CA ILE A 444 12.84 39.30 13.79
C ILE A 444 11.41 39.68 13.41
N LEU A 445 10.41 38.97 13.92
CA LEU A 445 9.01 39.30 13.69
C LEU A 445 8.63 40.67 14.25
N GLY A 446 9.12 41.00 15.44
CA GLY A 446 8.95 42.32 16.04
C GLY A 446 9.57 43.42 15.18
N LEU A 447 10.77 43.17 14.65
CA LEU A 447 11.50 44.11 13.80
C LEU A 447 10.78 44.32 12.45
N ALA A 448 10.25 43.27 11.84
CA ALA A 448 9.43 43.37 10.63
C ALA A 448 8.14 44.16 10.88
N ALA A 449 7.43 43.85 11.98
CA ALA A 449 6.24 44.60 12.39
C ALA A 449 6.52 46.08 12.65
N TRP A 450 7.63 46.39 13.32
CA TRP A 450 8.08 47.78 13.54
C TRP A 450 8.33 48.49 12.20
N GLY A 451 9.02 47.85 11.27
CA GLY A 451 9.30 48.43 9.94
C GLY A 451 8.02 48.81 9.20
N VAL A 452 7.06 47.90 9.16
CA VAL A 452 5.76 48.17 8.51
C VAL A 452 4.98 49.29 9.21
N LEU A 453 4.89 49.22 10.55
CA LEU A 453 4.17 50.24 11.32
C LEU A 453 4.86 51.62 11.25
N SER A 454 6.19 51.65 11.23
CA SER A 454 6.94 52.95 11.12
C SER A 454 6.70 53.59 9.75
N MET A 455 6.62 52.77 8.67
CA MET A 455 6.32 53.23 7.32
C MET A 455 4.88 53.76 7.22
N LEU A 456 3.92 53.09 7.82
CA LEU A 456 2.53 53.55 7.87
C LEU A 456 2.39 54.88 8.63
N VAL A 457 3.04 54.98 9.81
CA VAL A 457 3.00 56.23 10.60
C VAL A 457 3.71 57.41 9.87
N ALA A 458 4.78 57.13 9.13
CA ALA A 458 5.45 58.11 8.31
C ALA A 458 4.55 58.60 7.20
N GLY A 459 3.89 57.68 6.47
CA GLY A 459 2.94 58.04 5.40
C GLY A 459 1.72 58.85 5.89
N ILE A 460 1.19 58.51 7.08
CA ILE A 460 0.08 59.31 7.66
C ILE A 460 0.54 60.72 8.06
N ARG A 461 1.76 60.86 8.57
CA ARG A 461 2.31 62.19 8.94
C ARG A 461 2.57 63.06 7.72
N GLU A 462 3.03 62.46 6.62
CA GLU A 462 3.27 63.17 5.34
C GLU A 462 1.95 63.65 4.70
N HIS A 463 0.83 63.01 4.97
CA HIS A 463 -0.49 63.43 4.47
C HIS A 463 -1.21 64.43 5.37
N GLN A 464 -0.67 64.76 6.55
CA GLN A 464 -1.24 65.74 7.50
C GLN A 464 -0.53 67.11 7.47
N GLU A 465 0.62 67.21 6.77
CA GLU A 465 1.27 68.45 6.40
C GLU A 465 0.85 68.93 4.98
#